data_0c52e9d60610fd2b0a83a11613ecb998
#
_entry.id   0c52e9d60610fd2b0a83a11613ecb998
#
_cell.length_a   1.000
_cell.length_b   1.000
_cell.length_c   1.000
_cell.angle_alpha   90.00
_cell.angle_beta   90.00
_cell.angle_gamma   90.00
#
_symmetry.space_group_name_H-M   'P 1'
#
loop_
_entity.id
_entity.type
_entity.pdbx_description
1 polymer ?
#
loop_
_entity_poly.entity_id
_entity_poly.type
_entity_poly.pdbx_seq_one_letter_code
_entity_poly.pdbx_strand_id
1 'polypeptide(L)'
;MLKDIINIIKDTSLRHKGVRTFKYQGDDLFNAQNNHKGYQVYVDDISLHELNITTNIFKVKFEIYILGFVGDDTDILTVQDNAYTIAVDIMAKIDTDEANRGVLSVYDYSILTLSHYTDDNAAGVKLSLVLETPSPLNWCELDENFNDEPYEDEPDHEIDIDEEEVGDIEITPITLPRSRIC
;
A
#
# COMPACT_ATOMS: atom_id res chain seq x y z
N MET A 1 -4.86 10.20 -5.16
CA MET A 1 -3.50 9.75 -4.80
C MET A 1 -3.41 8.23 -4.60
N LEU A 2 -3.85 7.62 -3.47
CA LEU A 2 -3.68 6.15 -3.26
C LEU A 2 -4.30 5.34 -4.38
N LYS A 3 -5.50 5.71 -4.84
CA LYS A 3 -6.17 5.08 -5.98
C LYS A 3 -5.32 5.13 -7.26
N ASP A 4 -4.62 6.22 -7.49
CA ASP A 4 -3.81 6.40 -8.69
C ASP A 4 -2.57 5.50 -8.62
N ILE A 5 -1.93 5.40 -7.44
CA ILE A 5 -0.81 4.48 -7.22
C ILE A 5 -1.24 3.02 -7.43
N ILE A 6 -2.40 2.62 -6.89
CA ILE A 6 -2.95 1.28 -7.11
C ILE A 6 -3.19 1.03 -8.60
N ASN A 7 -3.74 2.01 -9.32
CA ASN A 7 -3.94 1.91 -10.76
C ASN A 7 -2.61 1.76 -11.52
N ILE A 8 -1.56 2.49 -11.13
CA ILE A 8 -0.22 2.34 -11.72
C ILE A 8 0.31 0.91 -11.48
N ILE A 9 0.22 0.41 -10.25
CA ILE A 9 0.64 -0.96 -9.92
C ILE A 9 -0.17 -1.97 -10.75
N LYS A 10 -1.48 -1.81 -10.83
CA LYS A 10 -2.40 -2.66 -11.60
C LYS A 10 -2.04 -2.67 -13.08
N ASP A 11 -1.94 -1.50 -13.69
CA ASP A 11 -1.70 -1.37 -15.13
C ASP A 11 -0.31 -1.87 -15.50
N THR A 12 0.69 -1.62 -14.66
CA THR A 12 2.03 -2.16 -14.83
C THR A 12 2.05 -3.68 -14.73
N SER A 13 1.37 -4.23 -13.71
CA SER A 13 1.27 -5.68 -13.50
C SER A 13 0.58 -6.38 -14.67
N LEU A 14 -0.57 -5.86 -15.12
CA LEU A 14 -1.33 -6.48 -16.21
C LEU A 14 -0.68 -6.37 -17.58
N ARG A 15 0.26 -5.43 -17.76
CA ARG A 15 1.10 -5.37 -18.98
C ARG A 15 2.21 -6.41 -19.00
N HIS A 16 2.57 -7.00 -17.86
CA HIS A 16 3.56 -8.05 -17.79
C HIS A 16 3.01 -9.36 -18.38
N LYS A 17 3.73 -10.00 -19.31
CA LYS A 17 3.27 -11.19 -20.06
C LYS A 17 2.97 -12.40 -19.18
N GLY A 18 3.65 -12.52 -18.04
CA GLY A 18 3.45 -13.60 -17.07
C GLY A 18 2.23 -13.41 -16.17
N VAL A 19 1.70 -12.18 -16.05
CA VAL A 19 0.56 -11.87 -15.17
C VAL A 19 -0.76 -12.03 -15.92
N ARG A 20 -1.72 -12.68 -15.30
CA ARG A 20 -3.06 -12.91 -15.86
C ARG A 20 -4.16 -12.16 -15.11
N THR A 21 -4.01 -12.02 -13.80
CA THR A 21 -5.02 -11.38 -12.97
C THR A 21 -4.39 -10.44 -11.98
N PHE A 22 -5.12 -9.38 -11.66
CA PHE A 22 -4.78 -8.44 -10.60
C PHE A 22 -5.99 -8.32 -9.66
N LYS A 23 -5.73 -8.38 -8.36
CA LYS A 23 -6.73 -8.15 -7.31
C LYS A 23 -6.20 -7.14 -6.30
N TYR A 24 -7.11 -6.36 -5.74
CA TYR A 24 -6.82 -5.44 -4.66
C TYR A 24 -7.84 -5.71 -3.56
N GLN A 25 -7.35 -6.11 -2.40
CA GLN A 25 -8.14 -6.49 -1.22
C GLN A 25 -9.36 -7.39 -1.54
N GLY A 26 -9.78 -8.20 -0.64
CA GLY A 26 -10.93 -9.10 -0.80
C GLY A 26 -10.66 -10.49 -0.24
N ASP A 27 -11.72 -11.28 -0.09
CA ASP A 27 -11.70 -12.56 0.61
C ASP A 27 -11.03 -13.70 -0.18
N ASP A 28 -10.92 -13.55 -1.52
CA ASP A 28 -10.35 -14.56 -2.41
C ASP A 28 -8.90 -14.20 -2.81
N LEU A 29 -7.93 -14.55 -1.98
CA LEU A 29 -6.52 -14.30 -2.24
C LEU A 29 -6.03 -14.94 -3.54
N PHE A 30 -6.31 -16.20 -3.76
CA PHE A 30 -5.89 -16.94 -4.94
C PHE A 30 -7.00 -17.89 -5.41
N ASN A 31 -7.26 -17.90 -6.70
CA ASN A 31 -8.19 -18.85 -7.32
C ASN A 31 -7.44 -19.68 -8.36
N ALA A 32 -7.08 -20.91 -8.00
CA ALA A 32 -6.34 -21.84 -8.83
C ALA A 32 -7.05 -22.12 -10.17
N GLN A 33 -8.37 -22.19 -10.17
CA GLN A 33 -9.15 -22.52 -11.37
C GLN A 33 -8.95 -21.50 -12.50
N ASN A 34 -8.71 -20.23 -12.16
CA ASN A 34 -8.52 -19.15 -13.13
C ASN A 34 -7.05 -18.88 -13.47
N ASN A 35 -6.10 -19.46 -12.76
CA ASN A 35 -4.69 -19.08 -12.84
C ASN A 35 -3.73 -20.20 -13.34
N HIS A 36 -4.25 -21.30 -13.89
CA HIS A 36 -3.42 -22.41 -14.39
C HIS A 36 -2.40 -22.03 -15.47
N LYS A 37 -2.48 -20.83 -16.05
CA LYS A 37 -1.63 -20.41 -17.19
C LYS A 37 -0.84 -19.12 -16.93
N GLY A 38 -0.74 -18.66 -15.68
CA GLY A 38 -0.01 -17.44 -15.39
C GLY A 38 -0.08 -17.06 -13.91
N TYR A 39 0.46 -15.89 -13.60
CA TYR A 39 0.53 -15.42 -12.22
C TYR A 39 -0.59 -14.44 -11.89
N GLN A 40 -1.03 -14.50 -10.65
CA GLN A 40 -1.90 -13.51 -10.05
C GLN A 40 -1.05 -12.52 -9.25
N VAL A 41 -1.29 -11.23 -9.44
CA VAL A 41 -0.81 -10.17 -8.56
C VAL A 41 -1.94 -9.77 -7.64
N TYR A 42 -1.70 -9.83 -6.34
CA TYR A 42 -2.65 -9.46 -5.31
C TYR A 42 -2.02 -8.41 -4.39
N VAL A 43 -2.66 -7.25 -4.26
CA VAL A 43 -2.27 -6.20 -3.32
C VAL A 43 -3.16 -6.31 -2.09
N ASP A 44 -2.55 -6.58 -0.94
CA ASP A 44 -3.23 -6.80 0.33
C ASP A 44 -3.30 -5.49 1.12
N ASP A 45 -2.27 -5.22 1.89
CA ASP A 45 -2.22 -4.08 2.80
C ASP A 45 -1.49 -2.89 2.20
N ILE A 46 -2.04 -1.72 2.51
CA ILE A 46 -1.41 -0.44 2.25
C ILE A 46 -1.23 0.26 3.59
N SER A 47 -0.01 0.68 3.86
CA SER A 47 0.30 1.41 5.08
C SER A 47 1.11 2.67 4.79
N LEU A 48 0.89 3.70 5.58
CA LEU A 48 1.78 4.85 5.59
C LEU A 48 3.12 4.41 6.19
N HIS A 49 4.20 4.56 5.42
CA HIS A 49 5.54 4.26 5.89
C HIS A 49 6.19 5.50 6.54
N GLU A 50 6.11 6.64 5.86
CA GLU A 50 6.67 7.90 6.34
C GLU A 50 5.95 9.08 5.68
N LEU A 51 5.74 10.14 6.45
CA LEU A 51 5.36 11.45 5.93
C LEU A 51 6.42 12.46 6.36
N ASN A 52 7.18 12.98 5.42
CA ASN A 52 8.12 14.05 5.68
C ASN A 52 7.48 15.40 5.34
N ILE A 53 7.02 16.09 6.38
CA ILE A 53 6.34 17.37 6.27
C ILE A 53 7.25 18.47 5.69
N THR A 54 8.55 18.43 6.03
CA THR A 54 9.49 19.46 5.60
C THR A 54 9.81 19.39 4.10
N THR A 55 9.96 18.16 3.57
CA THR A 55 10.26 17.94 2.15
C THR A 55 9.00 17.70 1.32
N ASN A 56 7.84 17.63 1.95
CA ASN A 56 6.56 17.31 1.34
C ASN A 56 6.58 15.98 0.58
N ILE A 57 7.23 14.97 1.17
CA ILE A 57 7.36 13.62 0.62
C ILE A 57 6.53 12.64 1.43
N PHE A 58 5.83 11.78 0.73
CA PHE A 58 4.96 10.76 1.27
C PHE A 58 5.46 9.38 0.83
N LYS A 59 5.73 8.49 1.78
CA LYS A 59 6.13 7.11 1.50
C LYS A 59 5.04 6.15 1.91
N VAL A 60 4.63 5.32 0.96
CA VAL A 60 3.56 4.33 1.15
C VAL A 60 4.11 2.94 0.94
N LYS A 61 3.84 2.06 1.89
CA LYS A 61 4.21 0.65 1.82
C LYS A 61 3.04 -0.17 1.31
N PHE A 62 3.32 -1.04 0.34
CA PHE A 62 2.41 -2.01 -0.23
C PHE A 62 2.90 -3.42 0.04
N GLU A 63 1.99 -4.31 0.45
CA GLU A 63 2.23 -5.74 0.52
C GLU A 63 1.59 -6.39 -0.71
N ILE A 64 2.44 -6.91 -1.60
CA ILE A 64 2.04 -7.42 -2.91
C ILE A 64 2.42 -8.89 -3.00
N TYR A 65 1.46 -9.73 -3.32
CA TYR A 65 1.69 -11.16 -3.53
C TYR A 65 1.66 -11.46 -5.02
N ILE A 66 2.65 -12.20 -5.50
CA ILE A 66 2.73 -12.70 -6.88
C ILE A 66 2.73 -14.20 -6.79
N LEU A 67 1.58 -14.80 -7.12
CA LEU A 67 1.31 -16.20 -6.90
C LEU A 67 1.05 -16.93 -8.21
N GLY A 68 1.65 -18.10 -8.34
CA GLY A 68 1.42 -19.04 -9.43
C GLY A 68 0.94 -20.39 -8.91
N PHE A 69 0.33 -21.17 -9.78
CA PHE A 69 -0.13 -22.51 -9.46
C PHE A 69 1.02 -23.52 -9.56
N VAL A 70 1.14 -24.41 -8.59
CA VAL A 70 2.06 -25.55 -8.58
C VAL A 70 1.29 -26.78 -9.04
N GLY A 71 1.45 -27.12 -10.31
CA GLY A 71 0.86 -28.35 -10.88
C GLY A 71 1.78 -29.55 -10.75
N ASP A 72 1.31 -30.70 -11.19
CA ASP A 72 2.06 -31.97 -11.12
C ASP A 72 3.40 -31.90 -11.89
N ASP A 73 3.46 -31.10 -12.96
CA ASP A 73 4.63 -30.98 -13.84
C ASP A 73 5.50 -29.75 -13.51
N THR A 74 5.17 -28.96 -12.49
CA THR A 74 5.86 -27.71 -12.17
C THR A 74 6.30 -27.70 -10.72
N ASP A 75 7.62 -27.67 -10.50
CA ASP A 75 8.15 -27.59 -9.15
C ASP A 75 8.00 -26.19 -8.52
N ILE A 76 7.93 -26.18 -7.19
CA ILE A 76 7.75 -24.95 -6.41
C ILE A 76 8.83 -23.92 -6.69
N LEU A 77 10.09 -24.34 -6.84
CA LEU A 77 11.22 -23.44 -7.06
C LEU A 77 11.09 -22.71 -8.39
N THR A 78 10.67 -23.40 -9.45
CA THR A 78 10.41 -22.79 -10.76
C THR A 78 9.29 -21.74 -10.67
N VAL A 79 8.21 -22.03 -9.90
CA VAL A 79 7.13 -21.07 -9.70
C VAL A 79 7.62 -19.84 -8.93
N GLN A 80 8.43 -20.04 -7.89
CA GLN A 80 9.00 -18.96 -7.09
C GLN A 80 10.00 -18.11 -7.90
N ASP A 81 10.85 -18.69 -8.71
CA ASP A 81 11.84 -18.00 -9.54
C ASP A 81 11.16 -17.11 -10.60
N ASN A 82 10.15 -17.65 -11.25
CA ASN A 82 9.34 -16.87 -12.18
C ASN A 82 8.58 -15.72 -11.48
N ALA A 83 8.00 -15.97 -10.30
CA ALA A 83 7.32 -14.94 -9.51
C ALA A 83 8.29 -13.85 -9.05
N TYR A 84 9.51 -14.24 -8.68
CA TYR A 84 10.58 -13.30 -8.33
C TYR A 84 10.95 -12.40 -9.52
N THR A 85 11.13 -13.00 -10.70
CA THR A 85 11.41 -12.24 -11.93
C THR A 85 10.29 -11.25 -12.24
N ILE A 86 9.03 -11.67 -12.14
CA ILE A 86 7.86 -10.79 -12.34
C ILE A 86 7.88 -9.62 -11.34
N ALA A 87 8.20 -9.88 -10.05
CA ALA A 87 8.29 -8.85 -9.04
C ALA A 87 9.34 -7.79 -9.38
N VAL A 88 10.53 -8.22 -9.78
CA VAL A 88 11.63 -7.33 -10.19
C VAL A 88 11.25 -6.52 -11.42
N ASP A 89 10.65 -7.15 -12.41
CA ASP A 89 10.23 -6.49 -13.66
C ASP A 89 9.16 -5.43 -13.40
N ILE A 90 8.17 -5.72 -12.53
CA ILE A 90 7.14 -4.76 -12.14
C ILE A 90 7.76 -3.56 -11.43
N MET A 91 8.65 -3.78 -10.44
CA MET A 91 9.33 -2.70 -9.72
C MET A 91 10.18 -1.85 -10.67
N ALA A 92 11.01 -2.48 -11.50
CA ALA A 92 11.85 -1.77 -12.46
C ALA A 92 11.01 -0.95 -13.44
N LYS A 93 9.87 -1.48 -13.87
CA LYS A 93 8.97 -0.76 -14.77
C LYS A 93 8.30 0.43 -14.10
N ILE A 94 7.87 0.31 -12.83
CA ILE A 94 7.31 1.43 -12.07
C ILE A 94 8.35 2.55 -11.94
N ASP A 95 9.60 2.21 -11.61
CA ASP A 95 10.66 3.18 -11.37
C ASP A 95 11.18 3.85 -12.66
N THR A 96 11.17 3.14 -13.77
CA THR A 96 11.73 3.63 -15.04
C THR A 96 10.71 4.20 -16.00
N ASP A 97 9.40 4.04 -15.76
CA ASP A 97 8.37 4.56 -16.65
C ASP A 97 8.38 6.10 -16.67
N GLU A 98 8.54 6.69 -17.85
CA GLU A 98 8.55 8.16 -18.00
C GLU A 98 7.26 8.83 -17.50
N ALA A 99 6.14 8.13 -17.59
CA ALA A 99 4.85 8.63 -17.07
C ALA A 99 4.85 8.79 -15.54
N ASN A 100 5.69 8.04 -14.83
CA ASN A 100 5.81 8.07 -13.37
C ASN A 100 6.91 9.03 -12.88
N ARG A 101 7.74 9.54 -13.80
CA ARG A 101 8.90 10.36 -13.44
C ARG A 101 8.48 11.64 -12.69
N GLY A 102 9.01 11.80 -11.47
CA GLY A 102 8.70 12.93 -10.59
C GLY A 102 7.36 12.84 -9.87
N VAL A 103 6.61 11.75 -10.10
CA VAL A 103 5.34 11.49 -9.42
C VAL A 103 5.46 10.29 -8.48
N LEU A 104 6.22 9.26 -8.88
CA LEU A 104 6.36 8.01 -8.15
C LEU A 104 7.75 7.43 -8.37
N SER A 105 8.38 6.95 -7.32
CA SER A 105 9.65 6.21 -7.38
C SER A 105 9.70 5.09 -6.36
N VAL A 106 10.50 4.07 -6.64
CA VAL A 106 10.75 2.98 -5.69
C VAL A 106 11.78 3.45 -4.67
N TYR A 107 11.38 3.50 -3.38
CA TYR A 107 12.26 3.92 -2.29
C TYR A 107 12.97 2.73 -1.65
N ASP A 108 12.23 1.66 -1.34
CA ASP A 108 12.74 0.47 -0.69
C ASP A 108 11.87 -0.75 -1.04
N TYR A 109 12.45 -1.93 -0.95
CA TYR A 109 11.72 -3.17 -1.17
C TYR A 109 12.36 -4.36 -0.46
N SER A 110 11.54 -5.38 -0.22
CA SER A 110 12.00 -6.72 0.16
C SER A 110 11.14 -7.78 -0.49
N ILE A 111 11.74 -8.91 -0.84
CA ILE A 111 11.06 -10.04 -1.48
C ILE A 111 11.24 -11.28 -0.59
N LEU A 112 10.14 -11.93 -0.26
CA LEU A 112 10.08 -13.18 0.50
C LEU A 112 9.46 -14.27 -0.37
N THR A 113 10.12 -15.42 -0.50
CA THR A 113 9.56 -16.57 -1.21
C THR A 113 8.48 -17.25 -0.37
N LEU A 114 7.42 -17.70 -1.04
CA LEU A 114 6.26 -18.35 -0.44
C LEU A 114 6.11 -19.76 -1.03
N SER A 115 6.04 -20.77 -0.15
CA SER A 115 5.78 -22.16 -0.53
C SER A 115 4.45 -22.59 0.09
N HIS A 116 3.57 -23.22 -0.70
CA HIS A 116 2.27 -23.70 -0.23
C HIS A 116 1.45 -22.62 0.50
N TYR A 117 1.32 -21.47 -0.15
CA TYR A 117 0.71 -20.29 0.48
C TYR A 117 -0.81 -20.43 0.69
N THR A 118 -1.46 -21.26 -0.11
CA THR A 118 -2.90 -21.53 -0.03
C THR A 118 -3.17 -23.04 -0.12
N ASP A 119 -4.36 -23.47 0.28
CA ASP A 119 -4.84 -24.85 0.10
C ASP A 119 -4.89 -25.26 -1.39
N ASP A 120 -4.84 -24.29 -2.30
CA ASP A 120 -4.89 -24.48 -3.76
C ASP A 120 -3.51 -24.71 -4.42
N ASN A 121 -2.50 -25.14 -3.66
CA ASN A 121 -1.13 -25.36 -4.15
C ASN A 121 -0.53 -24.11 -4.84
N ALA A 122 -0.72 -22.94 -4.27
CA ALA A 122 -0.08 -21.73 -4.77
C ALA A 122 1.33 -21.56 -4.15
N ALA A 123 2.25 -21.11 -4.97
CA ALA A 123 3.58 -20.66 -4.54
C ALA A 123 3.93 -19.36 -5.25
N GLY A 124 4.96 -18.68 -4.78
CA GLY A 124 5.39 -17.44 -5.39
C GLY A 124 6.23 -16.58 -4.47
N VAL A 125 5.98 -15.27 -4.50
CA VAL A 125 6.67 -14.30 -3.66
C VAL A 125 5.72 -13.29 -3.05
N LYS A 126 6.11 -12.79 -1.87
CA LYS A 126 5.58 -11.58 -1.24
C LYS A 126 6.59 -10.46 -1.45
N LEU A 127 6.17 -9.41 -2.10
CA LEU A 127 6.92 -8.19 -2.32
C LEU A 127 6.40 -7.12 -1.34
N SER A 128 7.23 -6.70 -0.39
CA SER A 128 6.99 -5.49 0.38
C SER A 128 7.64 -4.33 -0.36
N LEU A 129 6.84 -3.43 -0.91
CA LEU A 129 7.28 -2.33 -1.78
C LEU A 129 6.97 -0.99 -1.12
N VAL A 130 7.99 -0.15 -0.94
CA VAL A 130 7.82 1.23 -0.48
C VAL A 130 7.97 2.17 -1.67
N LEU A 131 6.90 2.90 -1.96
CA LEU A 131 6.87 3.91 -3.02
C LEU A 131 6.89 5.31 -2.40
N GLU A 132 7.70 6.17 -3.00
CA GLU A 132 7.81 7.57 -2.66
C GLU A 132 7.07 8.44 -3.67
N THR A 133 6.29 9.40 -3.20
CA THR A 133 5.51 10.33 -4.02
C THR A 133 5.45 11.70 -3.35
N PRO A 134 5.31 12.80 -4.11
CA PRO A 134 4.97 14.08 -3.52
C PRO A 134 3.72 13.98 -2.64
N SER A 135 3.73 14.62 -1.49
CA SER A 135 2.58 14.63 -0.59
C SER A 135 1.40 15.36 -1.25
N PRO A 136 0.18 14.88 -1.08
CA PRO A 136 -1.02 15.57 -1.53
C PRO A 136 -1.38 16.77 -0.65
N LEU A 137 -0.63 17.02 0.43
CA LEU A 137 -0.93 18.10 1.37
C LEU A 137 -0.67 19.45 0.72
N ASN A 138 -1.71 20.25 0.58
CA ASN A 138 -1.62 21.67 0.24
C ASN A 138 -1.69 22.48 1.55
N TRP A 139 -0.54 22.92 2.02
CA TRP A 139 -0.43 23.66 3.28
C TRP A 139 -1.17 24.99 3.27
N CYS A 140 -1.34 25.59 2.08
CA CYS A 140 -2.05 26.85 1.95
C CYS A 140 -3.57 26.70 2.08
N GLU A 141 -4.10 25.53 1.74
CA GLU A 141 -5.53 25.20 1.78
C GLU A 141 -5.89 24.30 2.97
N LEU A 142 -4.93 23.99 3.85
CA LEU A 142 -5.15 23.05 4.94
C LEU A 142 -6.29 23.48 5.87
N ASP A 143 -6.33 24.78 6.20
CA ASP A 143 -7.35 25.34 7.10
C ASP A 143 -8.77 25.22 6.52
N GLU A 144 -8.90 25.16 5.16
CA GLU A 144 -10.20 25.03 4.48
C GLU A 144 -10.82 23.63 4.67
N ASN A 145 -10.02 22.64 5.06
CA ASN A 145 -10.47 21.28 5.30
C ASN A 145 -10.93 21.04 6.74
N PHE A 146 -10.86 22.06 7.59
CA PHE A 146 -11.26 21.96 8.99
C PHE A 146 -12.37 22.97 9.30
N ASN A 147 -13.35 22.53 10.08
CA ASN A 147 -14.35 23.43 10.63
C ASN A 147 -13.73 24.23 11.78
N ASP A 148 -14.15 25.48 11.96
CA ASP A 148 -13.69 26.34 13.08
C ASP A 148 -14.12 25.76 14.44
N GLU A 149 -15.23 25.02 14.45
CA GLU A 149 -15.77 24.35 15.65
C GLU A 149 -15.82 22.83 15.41
N PRO A 150 -15.54 22.02 16.45
CA PRO A 150 -15.72 20.58 16.36
C PRO A 150 -17.20 20.27 16.07
N TYR A 151 -17.42 19.21 15.28
CA TYR A 151 -18.77 18.70 15.04
C TYR A 151 -19.36 18.30 16.38
N GLU A 152 -20.46 18.95 16.79
CA GLU A 152 -21.22 18.50 17.96
C GLU A 152 -21.94 17.19 17.57
N ASP A 153 -21.50 16.08 18.14
CA ASP A 153 -22.24 14.82 18.03
C ASP A 153 -23.66 15.04 18.55
N GLU A 154 -24.65 14.68 17.75
CA GLU A 154 -26.03 14.63 18.25
C GLU A 154 -26.08 13.70 19.48
N PRO A 155 -26.84 14.07 20.54
CA PRO A 155 -26.69 13.49 21.88
C PRO A 155 -27.27 12.09 22.08
N ASP A 156 -27.08 11.17 21.11
CA ASP A 156 -27.61 9.81 21.19
C ASP A 156 -26.61 8.75 21.70
N HIS A 157 -25.42 9.16 22.14
CA HIS A 157 -24.51 8.25 22.85
C HIS A 157 -23.98 8.90 24.11
N GLU A 158 -24.81 8.85 25.19
CA GLU A 158 -24.27 8.93 26.55
C GLU A 158 -23.27 7.76 26.71
N ILE A 159 -21.99 8.05 26.51
CA ILE A 159 -20.94 7.19 27.03
C ILE A 159 -20.90 7.48 28.51
N ASP A 160 -21.53 6.61 29.34
CA ASP A 160 -21.28 6.57 30.77
C ASP A 160 -19.78 6.31 30.99
N ILE A 161 -19.01 7.36 31.05
CA ILE A 161 -17.64 7.30 31.56
C ILE A 161 -17.78 7.30 33.05
N ASP A 162 -17.64 6.14 33.68
CA ASP A 162 -17.48 6.06 35.16
C ASP A 162 -16.36 7.03 35.54
N GLU A 163 -16.72 8.07 36.30
CA GLU A 163 -15.81 9.05 36.89
C GLU A 163 -14.94 8.37 37.97
N GLU A 164 -13.98 7.52 37.58
CA GLU A 164 -12.92 7.12 38.49
C GLU A 164 -11.59 7.80 38.06
N GLU A 165 -11.28 8.84 38.84
CA GLU A 165 -9.95 9.45 39.02
C GLU A 165 -9.15 9.82 37.75
N VAL A 166 -9.51 10.90 37.10
CA VAL A 166 -8.54 11.64 36.25
C VAL A 166 -7.87 12.68 37.15
N GLY A 167 -6.65 12.38 37.60
CA GLY A 167 -5.79 13.36 38.24
C GLY A 167 -5.53 14.55 37.33
N ASP A 168 -5.53 15.76 37.89
CA ASP A 168 -5.29 17.02 37.20
C ASP A 168 -4.02 16.96 36.34
N ILE A 169 -4.16 16.80 35.01
CA ILE A 169 -3.07 16.98 34.07
C ILE A 169 -3.05 18.45 33.66
N GLU A 170 -2.11 19.19 34.18
CA GLU A 170 -1.83 20.56 33.74
C GLU A 170 -1.28 20.52 32.32
N ILE A 171 -2.14 20.78 31.31
CA ILE A 171 -1.73 20.93 29.92
C ILE A 171 -1.20 22.34 29.71
N THR A 172 0.12 22.50 29.66
CA THR A 172 0.75 23.76 29.26
C THR A 172 0.61 23.89 27.73
N PRO A 173 -0.03 24.96 27.22
CA PRO A 173 -0.16 25.15 25.77
C PRO A 173 1.22 25.40 25.12
N ILE A 174 1.61 24.51 24.22
CA ILE A 174 2.82 24.70 23.40
C ILE A 174 2.49 25.69 22.29
N THR A 175 2.99 26.91 22.40
CA THR A 175 2.86 27.91 21.33
C THR A 175 3.91 27.62 20.27
N LEU A 176 3.51 26.97 19.18
CA LEU A 176 4.38 26.79 18.01
C LEU A 176 4.51 28.12 17.24
N PRO A 177 5.71 28.50 16.79
CA PRO A 177 5.89 29.70 15.98
C PRO A 177 5.22 29.50 14.61
N ARG A 178 4.23 30.35 14.29
CA ARG A 178 3.59 30.41 12.99
C ARG A 178 4.54 31.09 11.98
N SER A 179 5.37 30.30 11.30
CA SER A 179 6.00 30.75 10.06
C SER A 179 5.28 30.14 8.87
N ARG A 180 4.28 30.83 8.36
CA ARG A 180 3.65 30.47 7.10
C ARG A 180 4.53 31.02 5.96
N ILE A 181 5.15 30.10 5.21
CA ILE A 181 5.73 30.42 3.90
C ILE A 181 4.86 29.67 2.89
N CYS A 182 3.95 30.38 2.26
CA CYS A 182 3.28 29.94 1.04
C CYS A 182 4.03 30.49 -0.16
#